data_32a933dfc82e597aa91ebc77e246eae5
#
_entry.id   32a933dfc82e597aa91ebc77e246eae5
#
_cell.length_a   1.000
_cell.length_b   1.000
_cell.length_c   1.000
_cell.angle_alpha   90.00
_cell.angle_beta   90.00
_cell.angle_gamma   90.00
#
_symmetry.space_group_name_H-M   'P 1'
#
loop_
_entity.id
_entity.type
_entity.pdbx_description
1 polymer ?
#
loop_
_entity_poly.entity_id
_entity_poly.type
_entity_poly.pdbx_seq_one_letter_code
_entity_poly.pdbx_strand_id
1 'polypeptide(L)'
;MARKTKEEAQRTRQLLIESAIQQFALRGVTNTTLTDIADAAGVTRGAVYWHFASKTELFNEMWQQQPPLRDLIQPSQVIEYEQEPLNALRERFIAGLRYIAANPRQRALMQILYQRCEFSSDMLSEYEIRQRIGFNYSLIGGILQCCVRNNILPAETNIEMILIVLHSAFSGLIKNWLLDPQRFDLYQQAPALVDNIMAVVCAARLSGGPALRLVNQ
;
A
#
# COMPACT_ATOMS: atom_id res chain seq x y z
N MET A 1 -30.96 13.48 27.52
CA MET A 1 -29.87 13.42 26.51
C MET A 1 -30.45 12.78 25.27
N ALA A 2 -30.44 13.48 24.11
CA ALA A 2 -30.91 12.91 22.85
C ALA A 2 -30.01 11.73 22.48
N ARG A 3 -30.62 10.58 22.16
CA ARG A 3 -29.93 9.38 21.68
C ARG A 3 -29.32 9.72 20.32
N LYS A 4 -28.00 9.73 20.18
CA LYS A 4 -27.34 9.89 18.88
C LYS A 4 -27.92 8.89 17.90
N THR A 5 -28.27 9.34 16.68
CA THR A 5 -28.73 8.44 15.63
C THR A 5 -27.59 7.48 15.24
N LYS A 6 -27.93 6.32 14.69
CA LYS A 6 -26.93 5.34 14.19
C LYS A 6 -25.97 6.00 13.19
N GLU A 7 -26.47 6.91 12.38
CA GLU A 7 -25.69 7.65 11.39
C GLU A 7 -24.70 8.63 12.03
N GLU A 8 -25.10 9.36 13.08
CA GLU A 8 -24.19 10.25 13.82
C GLU A 8 -23.08 9.48 14.53
N ALA A 9 -23.40 8.32 15.09
CA ALA A 9 -22.42 7.42 15.67
C ALA A 9 -21.39 6.95 14.62
N GLN A 10 -21.85 6.54 13.45
CA GLN A 10 -20.99 6.11 12.35
C GLN A 10 -20.09 7.26 11.83
N ARG A 11 -20.63 8.47 11.70
CA ARG A 11 -19.85 9.66 11.32
C ARG A 11 -18.76 9.96 12.34
N THR A 12 -19.08 9.89 13.64
CA THR A 12 -18.10 10.10 14.71
C THR A 12 -17.00 9.03 14.65
N ARG A 13 -17.37 7.76 14.44
CA ARG A 13 -16.42 6.67 14.31
C ARG A 13 -15.45 6.88 13.13
N GLN A 14 -15.97 7.28 11.97
CA GLN A 14 -15.15 7.59 10.80
C GLN A 14 -14.23 8.79 11.04
N LEU A 15 -14.72 9.84 11.68
CA LEU A 15 -13.92 11.01 12.04
C LEU A 15 -12.74 10.63 12.95
N LEU A 16 -12.96 9.74 13.91
CA LEU A 16 -11.90 9.22 14.77
C LEU A 16 -10.84 8.43 13.98
N ILE A 17 -11.25 7.61 13.02
CA ILE A 17 -10.32 6.87 12.16
C ILE A 17 -9.48 7.83 11.31
N GLU A 18 -10.09 8.84 10.68
CA GLU A 18 -9.35 9.82 9.88
C GLU A 18 -8.39 10.65 10.75
N SER A 19 -8.81 11.04 11.96
CA SER A 19 -7.93 11.73 12.91
C SER A 19 -6.79 10.83 13.38
N ALA A 20 -7.03 9.54 13.59
CA ALA A 20 -5.98 8.57 13.92
C ALA A 20 -4.94 8.44 12.81
N ILE A 21 -5.36 8.37 11.53
CA ILE A 21 -4.43 8.34 10.39
C ILE A 21 -3.49 9.56 10.45
N GLN A 22 -4.04 10.75 10.67
CA GLN A 22 -3.25 11.99 10.73
C GLN A 22 -2.28 11.98 11.92
N GLN A 23 -2.75 11.63 13.13
CA GLN A 23 -1.93 11.63 14.32
C GLN A 23 -0.85 10.53 14.28
N PHE A 24 -1.16 9.35 13.80
CA PHE A 24 -0.19 8.28 13.63
C PHE A 24 0.89 8.62 12.60
N ALA A 25 0.52 9.22 11.48
CA ALA A 25 1.48 9.66 10.48
C ALA A 25 2.41 10.77 11.01
N LEU A 26 1.88 11.68 11.82
CA LEU A 26 2.62 12.82 12.37
C LEU A 26 3.55 12.41 13.51
N ARG A 27 3.03 11.71 14.52
CA ARG A 27 3.70 11.43 15.80
C ARG A 27 4.21 10.00 15.95
N GLY A 28 3.75 9.09 15.09
CA GLY A 28 3.95 7.64 15.25
C GLY A 28 2.86 7.00 16.12
N VAL A 29 2.64 5.71 15.88
CA VAL A 29 1.59 4.94 16.57
C VAL A 29 1.89 4.85 18.08
N THR A 30 3.14 4.58 18.45
CA THR A 30 3.56 4.46 19.85
C THR A 30 3.31 5.74 20.64
N ASN A 31 3.64 6.90 20.07
CA ASN A 31 3.57 8.20 20.73
C ASN A 31 2.18 8.87 20.65
N THR A 32 1.19 8.24 20.07
CA THR A 32 -0.18 8.77 19.95
C THR A 32 -1.09 8.08 20.95
N THR A 33 -1.85 8.84 21.73
CA THR A 33 -2.87 8.33 22.64
C THR A 33 -4.27 8.46 22.07
N LEU A 34 -5.25 7.73 22.63
CA LEU A 34 -6.67 7.92 22.28
C LEU A 34 -7.17 9.33 22.60
N THR A 35 -6.58 9.99 23.60
CA THR A 35 -6.90 11.39 23.94
C THR A 35 -6.41 12.34 22.84
N ASP A 36 -5.19 12.16 22.32
CA ASP A 36 -4.68 12.98 21.20
C ASP A 36 -5.59 12.85 19.97
N ILE A 37 -6.11 11.66 19.71
CA ILE A 37 -7.04 11.40 18.59
C ILE A 37 -8.38 12.07 18.85
N ALA A 38 -8.90 12.03 20.10
CA ALA A 38 -10.14 12.71 20.48
C ALA A 38 -10.04 14.23 20.26
N ASP A 39 -8.94 14.82 20.74
CA ASP A 39 -8.69 16.26 20.63
C ASP A 39 -8.58 16.67 19.15
N ALA A 40 -7.83 15.90 18.35
CA ALA A 40 -7.71 16.13 16.90
C ALA A 40 -9.05 15.99 16.15
N ALA A 41 -9.93 15.10 16.62
CA ALA A 41 -11.27 14.91 16.07
C ALA A 41 -12.29 15.94 16.58
N GLY A 42 -11.95 16.79 17.55
CA GLY A 42 -12.87 17.71 18.18
C GLY A 42 -14.00 17.03 18.96
N VAL A 43 -13.75 15.84 19.52
CA VAL A 43 -14.71 15.08 20.32
C VAL A 43 -14.21 14.86 21.75
N THR A 44 -15.10 14.50 22.65
CA THR A 44 -14.71 14.22 24.04
C THR A 44 -13.97 12.89 24.14
N ARG A 45 -13.07 12.78 25.14
CA ARG A 45 -12.39 11.53 25.47
C ARG A 45 -13.38 10.37 25.67
N GLY A 46 -14.51 10.61 26.34
CA GLY A 46 -15.57 9.60 26.54
C GLY A 46 -16.17 9.10 25.23
N ALA A 47 -16.26 9.97 24.22
CA ALA A 47 -16.77 9.57 22.90
C ALA A 47 -15.83 8.58 22.19
N VAL A 48 -14.50 8.72 22.34
CA VAL A 48 -13.54 7.76 21.78
C VAL A 48 -13.71 6.39 22.42
N TYR A 49 -13.74 6.33 23.75
CA TYR A 49 -13.88 5.05 24.47
C TYR A 49 -15.25 4.38 24.27
N TRP A 50 -16.25 5.12 23.83
CA TRP A 50 -17.51 4.54 23.41
C TRP A 50 -17.40 3.81 22.07
N HIS A 51 -16.51 4.26 21.18
CA HIS A 51 -16.30 3.70 19.84
C HIS A 51 -15.20 2.64 19.77
N PHE A 52 -14.15 2.78 20.58
CA PHE A 52 -12.96 1.93 20.55
C PHE A 52 -12.48 1.64 21.96
N ALA A 53 -12.41 0.37 22.34
CA ALA A 53 -11.93 -0.06 23.65
C ALA A 53 -10.42 0.21 23.83
N SER A 54 -9.64 0.22 22.74
CA SER A 54 -8.21 0.41 22.77
C SER A 54 -7.67 1.12 21.50
N LYS A 55 -6.44 1.62 21.59
CA LYS A 55 -5.70 2.15 20.45
C LYS A 55 -5.45 1.06 19.39
N THR A 56 -5.19 -0.15 19.83
CA THR A 56 -5.01 -1.32 18.96
C THR A 56 -6.27 -1.64 18.16
N GLU A 57 -7.45 -1.61 18.79
CA GLU A 57 -8.72 -1.82 18.10
C GLU A 57 -8.93 -0.77 17.00
N LEU A 58 -8.70 0.51 17.32
CA LEU A 58 -8.80 1.61 16.37
C LEU A 58 -7.79 1.44 15.22
N PHE A 59 -6.54 1.06 15.52
CA PHE A 59 -5.50 0.80 14.53
C PHE A 59 -5.89 -0.34 13.60
N ASN A 60 -6.35 -1.45 14.15
CA ASN A 60 -6.74 -2.63 13.37
C ASN A 60 -7.93 -2.30 12.46
N GLU A 61 -8.93 -1.60 12.97
CA GLU A 61 -10.09 -1.20 12.17
C GLU A 61 -9.72 -0.18 11.08
N MET A 62 -8.85 0.76 11.40
CA MET A 62 -8.30 1.71 10.42
C MET A 62 -7.75 0.98 9.19
N TRP A 63 -6.97 -0.09 9.40
CA TRP A 63 -6.43 -0.89 8.30
C TRP A 63 -7.46 -1.80 7.65
N GLN A 64 -8.37 -2.38 8.41
CA GLN A 64 -9.44 -3.24 7.90
C GLN A 64 -10.38 -2.51 6.94
N GLN A 65 -10.59 -1.21 7.14
CA GLN A 65 -11.45 -0.39 6.29
C GLN A 65 -10.74 0.10 5.02
N GLN A 66 -9.42 -0.09 4.88
CA GLN A 66 -8.74 0.34 3.66
C GLN A 66 -9.11 -0.58 2.50
N PRO A 67 -9.63 -0.04 1.38
CA PRO A 67 -9.77 -0.81 0.16
C PRO A 67 -8.39 -1.17 -0.40
N PRO A 68 -8.28 -2.26 -1.15
CA PRO A 68 -7.06 -2.57 -1.88
C PRO A 68 -6.64 -1.42 -2.79
N LEU A 69 -5.34 -1.13 -2.86
CA LEU A 69 -4.83 -0.04 -3.72
C LEU A 69 -5.27 -0.19 -5.19
N ARG A 70 -5.36 -1.45 -5.66
CA ARG A 70 -5.83 -1.75 -7.03
C ARG A 70 -7.23 -1.22 -7.33
N ASP A 71 -8.10 -1.08 -6.31
CA ASP A 71 -9.47 -0.61 -6.47
C ASP A 71 -9.55 0.93 -6.43
N LEU A 72 -8.47 1.57 -5.97
CA LEU A 72 -8.33 3.02 -5.86
C LEU A 72 -7.60 3.65 -7.06
N ILE A 73 -6.75 2.88 -7.74
CA ILE A 73 -5.98 3.37 -8.87
C ILE A 73 -6.75 3.18 -10.18
N GLN A 74 -6.76 4.24 -11.00
CA GLN A 74 -7.28 4.18 -12.36
C GLN A 74 -6.11 4.45 -13.32
N PRO A 75 -5.65 3.44 -14.08
CA PRO A 75 -4.67 3.65 -15.13
C PRO A 75 -5.20 4.69 -16.15
N SER A 76 -4.30 5.49 -16.70
CA SER A 76 -4.65 6.52 -17.70
C SER A 76 -5.28 5.94 -18.96
N GLN A 77 -4.99 4.67 -19.23
CA GLN A 77 -5.56 3.89 -20.33
C GLN A 77 -6.01 2.53 -19.81
N VAL A 78 -7.19 2.10 -20.22
CA VAL A 78 -7.64 0.72 -20.00
C VAL A 78 -6.98 -0.15 -21.06
N ILE A 79 -5.89 -0.82 -20.69
CA ILE A 79 -5.15 -1.74 -21.56
C ILE A 79 -5.57 -3.15 -21.18
N GLU A 80 -6.05 -3.91 -22.16
CA GLU A 80 -6.31 -5.33 -21.97
C GLU A 80 -4.98 -6.07 -21.81
N TYR A 81 -4.73 -6.55 -20.59
CA TYR A 81 -3.45 -7.19 -20.24
C TYR A 81 -3.17 -8.46 -21.06
N GLU A 82 -4.18 -9.03 -21.73
CA GLU A 82 -4.02 -10.18 -22.63
C GLU A 82 -3.32 -9.79 -23.93
N GLN A 83 -3.52 -8.58 -24.41
CA GLN A 83 -2.93 -8.08 -25.65
C GLN A 83 -1.56 -7.44 -25.42
N GLU A 84 -1.46 -6.57 -24.43
CA GLU A 84 -0.25 -5.81 -24.09
C GLU A 84 0.14 -5.96 -22.61
N PRO A 85 0.51 -7.17 -22.15
CA PRO A 85 0.64 -7.43 -20.71
C PRO A 85 1.72 -6.58 -20.01
N LEU A 86 2.87 -6.34 -20.65
CA LEU A 86 3.92 -5.49 -20.07
C LEU A 86 3.49 -4.03 -19.98
N ASN A 87 2.79 -3.53 -20.99
CA ASN A 87 2.28 -2.15 -20.98
C ASN A 87 1.16 -1.99 -19.94
N ALA A 88 0.26 -2.96 -19.83
CA ALA A 88 -0.77 -2.98 -18.79
C ALA A 88 -0.16 -2.98 -17.38
N LEU A 89 0.91 -3.73 -17.16
CA LEU A 89 1.64 -3.76 -15.89
C LEU A 89 2.33 -2.42 -15.62
N ARG A 90 3.00 -1.86 -16.61
CA ARG A 90 3.64 -0.53 -16.57
C ARG A 90 2.65 0.55 -16.15
N GLU A 91 1.52 0.65 -16.83
CA GLU A 91 0.52 1.69 -16.54
C GLU A 91 -0.08 1.55 -15.14
N ARG A 92 -0.28 0.33 -14.65
CA ARG A 92 -0.72 0.08 -13.28
C ARG A 92 0.28 0.58 -12.25
N PHE A 93 1.57 0.34 -12.45
CA PHE A 93 2.59 0.83 -11.53
C PHE A 93 2.71 2.35 -11.56
N ILE A 94 2.65 2.97 -12.75
CA ILE A 94 2.64 4.43 -12.88
C ILE A 94 1.43 5.01 -12.14
N ALA A 95 0.23 4.47 -12.37
CA ALA A 95 -0.99 4.93 -11.72
C ALA A 95 -0.90 4.78 -10.18
N GLY A 96 -0.35 3.67 -9.69
CA GLY A 96 -0.13 3.43 -8.26
C GLY A 96 0.81 4.45 -7.62
N LEU A 97 1.97 4.72 -8.23
CA LEU A 97 2.92 5.72 -7.74
C LEU A 97 2.32 7.14 -7.76
N ARG A 98 1.64 7.51 -8.84
CA ARG A 98 0.96 8.80 -8.97
C ARG A 98 -0.15 8.96 -7.93
N TYR A 99 -0.94 7.92 -7.70
CA TYR A 99 -1.98 7.94 -6.69
C TYR A 99 -1.42 8.17 -5.29
N ILE A 100 -0.34 7.46 -4.90
CA ILE A 100 0.34 7.65 -3.61
C ILE A 100 0.89 9.07 -3.50
N ALA A 101 1.52 9.58 -4.57
CA ALA A 101 2.10 10.92 -4.58
C ALA A 101 1.05 12.04 -4.48
N ALA A 102 -0.08 11.89 -5.16
CA ALA A 102 -1.13 12.90 -5.23
C ALA A 102 -2.12 12.86 -4.06
N ASN A 103 -2.24 11.72 -3.36
CA ASN A 103 -3.24 11.55 -2.31
C ASN A 103 -2.62 11.65 -0.91
N PRO A 104 -2.85 12.78 -0.17
CA PRO A 104 -2.28 12.98 1.16
C PRO A 104 -2.66 11.88 2.16
N ARG A 105 -3.89 11.37 2.10
CA ARG A 105 -4.37 10.29 2.97
C ARG A 105 -3.62 8.99 2.70
N GLN A 106 -3.44 8.63 1.43
CA GLN A 106 -2.68 7.43 1.06
C GLN A 106 -1.21 7.55 1.47
N ARG A 107 -0.63 8.75 1.30
CA ARG A 107 0.73 9.05 1.77
C ARG A 107 0.86 8.84 3.29
N ALA A 108 -0.10 9.36 4.06
CA ALA A 108 -0.12 9.18 5.53
C ALA A 108 -0.18 7.70 5.92
N LEU A 109 -1.02 6.90 5.26
CA LEU A 109 -1.09 5.45 5.47
C LEU A 109 0.25 4.76 5.16
N MET A 110 0.90 5.12 4.05
CA MET A 110 2.23 4.58 3.72
C MET A 110 3.30 5.02 4.73
N GLN A 111 3.23 6.25 5.24
CA GLN A 111 4.13 6.70 6.32
C GLN A 111 3.94 5.89 7.59
N ILE A 112 2.71 5.61 7.99
CA ILE A 112 2.42 4.77 9.16
C ILE A 112 3.05 3.39 8.95
N LEU A 113 2.75 2.75 7.82
CA LEU A 113 3.21 1.40 7.53
C LEU A 113 4.74 1.26 7.50
N TYR A 114 5.42 2.21 6.86
CA TYR A 114 6.86 2.06 6.59
C TYR A 114 7.78 2.73 7.61
N GLN A 115 7.28 3.71 8.40
CA GLN A 115 8.15 4.58 9.18
C GLN A 115 7.65 4.89 10.59
N ARG A 116 6.36 4.72 10.86
CA ARG A 116 5.73 5.28 12.06
C ARG A 116 5.03 4.25 12.94
N CYS A 117 5.19 2.97 12.66
CA CYS A 117 4.60 1.88 13.44
C CYS A 117 5.66 0.87 13.88
N GLU A 118 5.71 0.61 15.18
CA GLU A 118 6.31 -0.56 15.77
C GLU A 118 5.18 -1.56 16.03
N PHE A 119 5.17 -2.66 15.29
CA PHE A 119 4.10 -3.65 15.35
C PHE A 119 4.21 -4.50 16.62
N SER A 120 3.12 -4.57 17.39
CA SER A 120 2.96 -5.46 18.53
C SER A 120 2.08 -6.67 18.16
N SER A 121 2.12 -7.70 18.97
CA SER A 121 1.43 -8.97 18.70
C SER A 121 -0.10 -8.89 18.67
N ASP A 122 -0.69 -7.86 19.25
CA ASP A 122 -2.13 -7.58 19.27
C ASP A 122 -2.61 -6.71 18.09
N MET A 123 -1.66 -6.20 17.29
CA MET A 123 -1.93 -5.45 16.05
C MET A 123 -2.00 -6.38 14.84
N LEU A 124 -2.74 -5.94 13.80
CA LEU A 124 -2.55 -6.50 12.47
C LEU A 124 -1.07 -6.39 12.09
N SER A 125 -0.48 -7.50 11.68
CA SER A 125 0.93 -7.54 11.29
C SER A 125 1.19 -6.71 10.03
N GLU A 126 2.41 -6.24 9.86
CA GLU A 126 2.84 -5.56 8.65
C GLU A 126 2.55 -6.41 7.39
N TYR A 127 2.74 -7.72 7.49
CA TYR A 127 2.46 -8.66 6.41
C TYR A 127 0.98 -8.65 6.00
N GLU A 128 0.05 -8.76 6.97
CA GLU A 128 -1.40 -8.74 6.70
C GLU A 128 -1.85 -7.42 6.08
N ILE A 129 -1.31 -6.29 6.57
CA ILE A 129 -1.60 -4.97 6.01
C ILE A 129 -1.09 -4.88 4.56
N ARG A 130 0.13 -5.32 4.30
CA ARG A 130 0.72 -5.30 2.94
C ARG A 130 -0.05 -6.18 1.97
N GLN A 131 -0.52 -7.36 2.41
CA GLN A 131 -1.37 -8.23 1.58
C GLN A 131 -2.70 -7.56 1.22
N ARG A 132 -3.26 -6.78 2.13
CA ARG A 132 -4.54 -6.12 1.95
C ARG A 132 -4.46 -4.91 1.01
N ILE A 133 -3.52 -4.01 1.26
CA ILE A 133 -3.47 -2.69 0.58
C ILE A 133 -2.34 -2.57 -0.44
N GLY A 134 -1.42 -3.51 -0.48
CA GLY A 134 -0.15 -3.37 -1.19
C GLY A 134 -0.12 -4.04 -2.56
N PHE A 135 1.03 -4.64 -2.83
CA PHE A 135 1.39 -5.29 -4.07
C PHE A 135 0.54 -6.55 -4.32
N ASN A 136 -0.24 -6.56 -5.39
CA ASN A 136 -1.12 -7.69 -5.71
C ASN A 136 -0.36 -8.79 -6.47
N TYR A 137 0.23 -9.72 -5.72
CA TYR A 137 1.01 -10.84 -6.26
C TYR A 137 0.24 -11.68 -7.28
N SER A 138 -1.04 -12.00 -7.01
CA SER A 138 -1.86 -12.83 -7.88
C SER A 138 -2.11 -12.16 -9.23
N LEU A 139 -2.52 -10.90 -9.23
CA LEU A 139 -2.78 -10.15 -10.47
C LEU A 139 -1.50 -9.96 -11.28
N ILE A 140 -0.41 -9.52 -10.63
CA ILE A 140 0.86 -9.25 -11.31
C ILE A 140 1.45 -10.56 -11.84
N GLY A 141 1.38 -11.64 -11.05
CA GLY A 141 1.78 -12.97 -11.47
C GLY A 141 1.00 -13.48 -12.70
N GLY A 142 -0.32 -13.26 -12.72
CA GLY A 142 -1.16 -13.58 -13.88
C GLY A 142 -0.76 -12.83 -15.15
N ILE A 143 -0.44 -11.54 -15.02
CA ILE A 143 0.06 -10.71 -16.13
C ILE A 143 1.43 -11.23 -16.62
N LEU A 144 2.35 -11.56 -15.71
CA LEU A 144 3.66 -12.13 -16.08
C LEU A 144 3.52 -13.50 -16.74
N GLN A 145 2.58 -14.35 -16.29
CA GLN A 145 2.26 -15.61 -16.95
C GLN A 145 1.73 -15.37 -18.37
N CYS A 146 0.93 -14.32 -18.59
CA CYS A 146 0.50 -13.93 -19.92
C CYS A 146 1.70 -13.51 -20.79
N CYS A 147 2.69 -12.80 -20.24
CA CYS A 147 3.92 -12.48 -20.95
C CYS A 147 4.68 -13.74 -21.40
N VAL A 148 4.71 -14.79 -20.57
CA VAL A 148 5.33 -16.07 -20.93
C VAL A 148 4.52 -16.77 -22.03
N ARG A 149 3.19 -16.86 -21.91
CA ARG A 149 2.33 -17.47 -22.94
C ARG A 149 2.44 -16.77 -24.30
N ASN A 150 2.60 -15.46 -24.29
CA ASN A 150 2.74 -14.66 -25.52
C ASN A 150 4.19 -14.58 -26.03
N ASN A 151 5.12 -15.38 -25.49
CA ASN A 151 6.55 -15.38 -25.82
C ASN A 151 7.25 -14.01 -25.65
N ILE A 152 6.70 -13.13 -24.82
CA ILE A 152 7.31 -11.84 -24.43
C ILE A 152 8.43 -12.09 -23.42
N LEU A 153 8.21 -13.05 -22.50
CA LEU A 153 9.21 -13.57 -21.59
C LEU A 153 9.51 -15.03 -21.93
N PRO A 154 10.76 -15.51 -21.69
CA PRO A 154 11.13 -16.91 -21.88
C PRO A 154 10.24 -17.89 -21.10
N ALA A 155 10.07 -19.11 -21.61
CA ALA A 155 9.25 -20.14 -20.97
C ALA A 155 9.79 -20.54 -19.57
N GLU A 156 11.11 -20.49 -19.39
CA GLU A 156 11.82 -20.79 -18.14
C GLU A 156 11.85 -19.62 -17.14
N THR A 157 11.13 -18.53 -17.42
CA THR A 157 11.11 -17.34 -16.55
C THR A 157 10.61 -17.68 -15.14
N ASN A 158 11.43 -17.38 -14.13
CA ASN A 158 11.04 -17.52 -12.74
C ASN A 158 10.16 -16.33 -12.31
N ILE A 159 8.84 -16.49 -12.47
CA ILE A 159 7.85 -15.44 -12.15
C ILE A 159 7.89 -15.05 -10.68
N GLU A 160 8.12 -16.00 -9.77
CA GLU A 160 8.19 -15.72 -8.33
C GLU A 160 9.37 -14.80 -8.00
N MET A 161 10.53 -15.04 -8.60
CA MET A 161 11.69 -14.17 -8.46
C MET A 161 11.39 -12.75 -8.97
N ILE A 162 10.75 -12.63 -10.12
CA ILE A 162 10.35 -11.33 -10.68
C ILE A 162 9.40 -10.59 -9.72
N LEU A 163 8.42 -11.29 -9.15
CA LEU A 163 7.49 -10.71 -8.19
C LEU A 163 8.22 -10.18 -6.95
N ILE A 164 9.18 -10.92 -6.40
CA ILE A 164 9.98 -10.50 -5.26
C ILE A 164 10.79 -9.23 -5.62
N VAL A 165 11.46 -9.22 -6.78
CA VAL A 165 12.26 -8.08 -7.23
C VAL A 165 11.40 -6.83 -7.43
N LEU A 166 10.27 -6.96 -8.14
CA LEU A 166 9.34 -5.86 -8.36
C LEU A 166 8.81 -5.30 -7.04
N HIS A 167 8.34 -6.19 -6.14
CA HIS A 167 7.84 -5.77 -4.84
C HIS A 167 8.91 -5.04 -4.03
N SER A 168 10.13 -5.57 -3.99
CA SER A 168 11.26 -4.96 -3.29
C SER A 168 11.60 -3.59 -3.86
N ALA A 169 11.66 -3.46 -5.20
CA ALA A 169 11.96 -2.21 -5.88
C ALA A 169 10.88 -1.13 -5.60
N PHE A 170 9.60 -1.45 -5.78
CA PHE A 170 8.52 -0.49 -5.54
C PHE A 170 8.37 -0.12 -4.06
N SER A 171 8.45 -1.09 -3.15
CA SER A 171 8.39 -0.83 -1.71
C SER A 171 9.56 0.03 -1.25
N GLY A 172 10.77 -0.27 -1.73
CA GLY A 172 11.98 0.51 -1.45
C GLY A 172 11.88 1.94 -2.01
N LEU A 173 11.39 2.09 -3.23
CA LEU A 173 11.17 3.41 -3.87
C LEU A 173 10.21 4.26 -3.04
N ILE A 174 9.04 3.73 -2.69
CA ILE A 174 8.04 4.44 -1.88
C ILE A 174 8.62 4.80 -0.50
N LYS A 175 9.26 3.84 0.17
CA LYS A 175 9.88 4.05 1.48
C LYS A 175 10.93 5.16 1.44
N ASN A 176 11.82 5.15 0.44
CA ASN A 176 12.86 6.17 0.27
C ASN A 176 12.27 7.54 -0.07
N TRP A 177 11.25 7.60 -0.93
CA TRP A 177 10.58 8.86 -1.22
C TRP A 177 9.89 9.46 0.00
N LEU A 178 9.26 8.64 0.85
CA LEU A 178 8.60 9.10 2.09
C LEU A 178 9.59 9.67 3.12
N LEU A 179 10.89 9.32 3.06
CA LEU A 179 11.91 9.93 3.93
C LEU A 179 12.17 11.40 3.60
N ASP A 180 12.16 11.74 2.31
CA ASP A 180 12.32 13.09 1.81
C ASP A 180 11.51 13.29 0.53
N PRO A 181 10.20 13.63 0.65
CA PRO A 181 9.33 13.80 -0.51
C PRO A 181 9.70 14.99 -1.40
N GLN A 182 10.58 15.89 -0.93
CA GLN A 182 11.04 17.05 -1.72
C GLN A 182 12.25 16.72 -2.59
N ARG A 183 12.93 15.59 -2.35
CA ARG A 183 14.11 15.19 -3.10
C ARG A 183 13.85 14.98 -4.59
N PHE A 184 12.67 14.47 -4.93
CA PHE A 184 12.22 14.33 -6.32
C PHE A 184 10.69 14.26 -6.40
N ASP A 185 10.14 14.71 -7.52
CA ASP A 185 8.71 14.65 -7.80
C ASP A 185 8.31 13.22 -8.24
N LEU A 186 7.80 12.43 -7.28
CA LEU A 186 7.37 11.05 -7.56
C LEU A 186 6.24 11.00 -8.60
N TYR A 187 5.35 11.98 -8.63
CA TYR A 187 4.23 12.01 -9.58
C TYR A 187 4.73 12.18 -11.03
N GLN A 188 5.59 13.17 -11.24
CA GLN A 188 6.13 13.46 -12.57
C GLN A 188 7.13 12.41 -13.03
N GLN A 189 7.94 11.87 -12.12
CA GLN A 189 8.98 10.90 -12.44
C GLN A 189 8.49 9.44 -12.46
N ALA A 190 7.22 9.18 -12.09
CA ALA A 190 6.67 7.83 -12.04
C ALA A 190 6.90 7.03 -13.35
N PRO A 191 6.69 7.58 -14.57
CA PRO A 191 6.93 6.82 -15.80
C PRO A 191 8.39 6.37 -15.93
N ALA A 192 9.35 7.28 -15.75
CA ALA A 192 10.77 6.97 -15.89
C ALA A 192 11.25 5.97 -14.83
N LEU A 193 10.76 6.10 -13.58
CA LEU A 193 11.09 5.18 -12.49
C LEU A 193 10.54 3.78 -12.78
N VAL A 194 9.31 3.69 -13.24
CA VAL A 194 8.68 2.41 -13.61
C VAL A 194 9.43 1.78 -14.79
N ASP A 195 9.77 2.55 -15.84
CA ASP A 195 10.49 2.05 -17.00
C ASP A 195 11.85 1.45 -16.60
N ASN A 196 12.59 2.11 -15.71
CA ASN A 196 13.86 1.59 -15.20
C ASN A 196 13.68 0.31 -14.36
N ILE A 197 12.65 0.23 -13.51
CA ILE A 197 12.35 -0.98 -12.73
C ILE A 197 11.93 -2.12 -13.68
N MET A 198 11.07 -1.84 -14.66
CA MET A 198 10.62 -2.83 -15.62
C MET A 198 11.76 -3.33 -16.55
N ALA A 199 12.73 -2.47 -16.87
CA ALA A 199 13.91 -2.88 -17.64
C ALA A 199 14.71 -3.99 -16.94
N VAL A 200 14.78 -3.99 -15.60
CA VAL A 200 15.41 -5.08 -14.83
C VAL A 200 14.68 -6.40 -15.05
N VAL A 201 13.35 -6.38 -15.08
CA VAL A 201 12.52 -7.58 -15.37
C VAL A 201 12.77 -8.10 -16.78
N CYS A 202 12.87 -7.21 -17.77
CA CYS A 202 13.14 -7.58 -19.14
C CYS A 202 14.58 -8.05 -19.35
N ALA A 203 15.54 -7.50 -18.60
CA ALA A 203 16.96 -7.91 -18.66
C ALA A 203 17.23 -9.28 -17.98
N ALA A 204 16.36 -9.72 -17.07
CA ALA A 204 16.42 -11.06 -16.48
C ALA A 204 16.26 -12.22 -17.52
N ARG A 205 16.02 -11.88 -18.80
CA ARG A 205 16.11 -12.81 -19.94
C ARG A 205 17.51 -13.44 -20.10
N LEU A 206 18.55 -12.92 -19.43
CA LEU A 206 19.93 -13.29 -19.71
C LEU A 206 20.60 -14.15 -18.64
N SER A 207 19.95 -14.42 -17.53
CA SER A 207 20.56 -15.23 -16.46
C SER A 207 19.59 -16.30 -15.97
N GLY A 208 19.69 -17.49 -16.56
CA GLY A 208 19.18 -18.73 -15.96
C GLY A 208 19.93 -19.01 -14.65
N GLY A 209 19.62 -18.26 -13.59
CA GLY A 209 20.12 -18.52 -12.26
C GLY A 209 19.40 -19.72 -11.63
N PRO A 210 20.04 -20.45 -10.69
CA PRO A 210 19.41 -21.59 -10.04
C PRO A 210 18.11 -21.15 -9.33
N ALA A 211 17.07 -21.99 -9.43
CA ALA A 211 15.79 -21.76 -8.77
C ALA A 211 16.01 -21.54 -7.26
N LEU A 212 15.44 -20.44 -6.72
CA LEU A 212 15.37 -20.24 -5.28
C LEU A 212 14.63 -21.43 -4.64
N ARG A 213 15.29 -22.12 -3.75
CA ARG A 213 14.63 -23.10 -2.88
C ARG A 213 13.99 -22.33 -1.74
N LEU A 214 12.65 -22.28 -1.71
CA LEU A 214 11.93 -21.84 -0.53
C LEU A 214 12.28 -22.78 0.63
N VAL A 215 12.76 -22.21 1.72
CA VAL A 215 12.91 -22.94 2.99
C VAL A 215 11.50 -23.02 3.57
N ASN A 216 10.86 -24.18 3.41
CA ASN A 216 9.61 -24.48 4.12
C ASN A 216 9.92 -24.52 5.62
N GLN A 217 9.34 -23.58 6.37
CA GLN A 217 9.16 -23.68 7.82
C GLN A 217 7.71 -24.02 8.11
#